data_a58c587d97165ece946c87511052883e
#
_entry.id   a58c587d97165ece946c87511052883e
#
_cell.length_a   1.000
_cell.length_b   1.000
_cell.length_c   1.000
_cell.angle_alpha   90.00
_cell.angle_beta   90.00
_cell.angle_gamma   90.00
#
_symmetry.space_group_name_H-M   'P 1'
#
loop_
_entity.id
_entity.type
_entity.pdbx_description
1 polymer ?
#
loop_
_entity_poly.entity_id
_entity_poly.type
_entity_poly.pdbx_seq_one_letter_code
_entity_poly.pdbx_strand_id
1 'polypeptide(L)'
;MRYHSPLTLVSLVLELAGSVAACRADQLAEKGRDIFNQNQHAIVTVQVVLKVSYSGAGKSSENRQEITGTVVDPSGLTVLALSAADPSEMYQRMLAEQGSQTKLDIEVTDLKILLDDGTELPAEIVLRDKDLDLAFIRPKTKPASPMTAVDLSKSAPAQLLDEVITLNRLNSAAGRAYAASVERISAVIQKPRTFYIPDSTMTSTTLGSPAFALDGKVVGLVVMRAVNSKGGGGSRNYRENMTSIILPAEDILKGAKQAPEAKGDSEKKEAPKESTEKK
;
A
#
# COMPACT_ATOMS: atom_id res chain seq x y z
N MET A 1 33.90 -44.54 40.27
CA MET A 1 33.43 -44.13 38.95
C MET A 1 31.91 -43.92 39.02
N ARG A 2 31.41 -42.67 38.94
CA ARG A 2 29.98 -42.36 38.94
C ARG A 2 29.52 -42.37 37.49
N TYR A 3 28.71 -43.36 37.10
CA TYR A 3 28.05 -43.39 35.79
C TYR A 3 26.92 -42.34 35.77
N HIS A 4 27.08 -41.28 35.00
CA HIS A 4 25.97 -40.36 34.73
C HIS A 4 24.94 -41.05 33.86
N SER A 5 23.68 -41.11 34.31
CA SER A 5 22.57 -41.75 33.64
C SER A 5 22.34 -41.10 32.25
N PRO A 6 22.09 -41.88 31.19
CA PRO A 6 21.82 -41.35 29.86
C PRO A 6 20.58 -40.44 29.79
N LEU A 7 19.68 -40.56 30.77
CA LEU A 7 18.50 -39.66 30.89
C LEU A 7 18.87 -38.19 31.13
N THR A 8 19.96 -37.93 31.89
CA THR A 8 20.39 -36.53 32.15
C THR A 8 20.97 -35.86 30.92
N LEU A 9 21.60 -36.59 29.99
CA LEU A 9 22.15 -36.05 28.76
C LEU A 9 21.03 -35.68 27.77
N VAL A 10 19.95 -36.49 27.68
CA VAL A 10 18.81 -36.24 26.80
C VAL A 10 18.01 -35.01 27.26
N SER A 11 17.85 -34.82 28.59
CA SER A 11 17.18 -33.63 29.14
C SER A 11 17.94 -32.34 28.84
N LEU A 12 19.27 -32.37 28.96
CA LEU A 12 20.12 -31.19 28.70
C LEU A 12 20.09 -30.77 27.21
N VAL A 13 20.03 -31.72 26.27
CA VAL A 13 19.95 -31.43 24.84
C VAL A 13 18.59 -30.86 24.46
N LEU A 14 17.51 -31.29 25.12
CA LEU A 14 16.16 -30.81 24.88
C LEU A 14 16.01 -29.35 25.39
N GLU A 15 16.59 -29.01 26.53
CA GLU A 15 16.60 -27.62 27.04
C GLU A 15 17.44 -26.65 26.18
N LEU A 16 18.56 -27.12 25.63
CA LEU A 16 19.37 -26.29 24.71
C LEU A 16 18.65 -26.03 23.38
N ALA A 17 17.93 -27.00 22.85
CA ALA A 17 17.16 -26.82 21.61
C ALA A 17 15.98 -25.85 21.80
N GLY A 18 15.31 -25.90 22.95
CA GLY A 18 14.24 -24.97 23.31
C GLY A 18 14.72 -23.52 23.44
N SER A 19 15.89 -23.30 24.01
CA SER A 19 16.46 -21.95 24.20
C SER A 19 16.89 -21.26 22.90
N VAL A 20 17.34 -22.03 21.90
CA VAL A 20 17.74 -21.47 20.58
C VAL A 20 16.51 -21.02 19.77
N ALA A 21 15.41 -21.78 19.85
CA ALA A 21 14.17 -21.42 19.17
C ALA A 21 13.51 -20.17 19.76
N ALA A 22 13.48 -20.05 21.09
CA ALA A 22 12.99 -18.88 21.80
C ALA A 22 13.82 -17.61 21.47
N CYS A 23 15.14 -17.73 21.41
CA CYS A 23 16.05 -16.62 21.06
C CYS A 23 15.80 -16.08 19.64
N ARG A 24 15.47 -16.95 18.68
CA ARG A 24 15.21 -16.54 17.27
C ARG A 24 13.85 -15.83 17.12
N ALA A 25 12.82 -16.30 17.79
CA ALA A 25 11.51 -15.67 17.79
C ALA A 25 11.56 -14.29 18.46
N ASP A 26 12.37 -14.12 19.49
CA ASP A 26 12.57 -12.85 20.17
C ASP A 26 13.31 -11.83 19.28
N GLN A 27 14.33 -12.27 18.53
CA GLN A 27 15.06 -11.43 17.57
C GLN A 27 14.17 -10.92 16.43
N LEU A 28 13.27 -11.74 15.89
CA LEU A 28 12.35 -11.32 14.85
C LEU A 28 11.40 -10.23 15.35
N ALA A 29 10.82 -10.45 16.53
CA ALA A 29 9.92 -9.50 17.16
C ALA A 29 10.63 -8.20 17.51
N GLU A 30 11.88 -8.24 17.98
CA GLU A 30 12.70 -7.07 18.28
C GLU A 30 12.96 -6.24 17.03
N LYS A 31 13.47 -6.86 15.96
CA LYS A 31 13.68 -6.18 14.67
C LYS A 31 12.39 -5.62 14.07
N GLY A 32 11.28 -6.37 14.19
CA GLY A 32 9.97 -5.89 13.75
C GLY A 32 9.53 -4.64 14.50
N ARG A 33 9.73 -4.59 15.82
CA ARG A 33 9.44 -3.40 16.64
C ARG A 33 10.34 -2.22 16.28
N ASP A 34 11.61 -2.45 16.00
CA ASP A 34 12.54 -1.40 15.58
C ASP A 34 12.13 -0.78 14.25
N ILE A 35 11.81 -1.61 13.25
CA ILE A 35 11.30 -1.17 11.94
C ILE A 35 10.00 -0.38 12.11
N PHE A 36 9.08 -0.89 12.94
CA PHE A 36 7.83 -0.23 13.25
C PHE A 36 8.05 1.16 13.87
N ASN A 37 8.85 1.25 14.93
CA ASN A 37 9.12 2.50 15.64
C ASN A 37 9.76 3.56 14.75
N GLN A 38 10.62 3.15 13.81
CA GLN A 38 11.30 4.07 12.88
C GLN A 38 10.40 4.57 11.76
N ASN A 39 9.41 3.77 11.31
CA ASN A 39 8.71 4.04 10.06
C ASN A 39 7.19 4.25 10.21
N GLN A 40 6.58 3.98 11.38
CA GLN A 40 5.13 4.03 11.55
C GLN A 40 4.52 5.37 11.13
N HIS A 41 5.17 6.49 11.43
CA HIS A 41 4.67 7.83 11.11
C HIS A 41 4.76 8.19 9.62
N ALA A 42 5.44 7.36 8.81
CA ALA A 42 5.39 7.46 7.35
C ALA A 42 4.14 6.76 6.76
N ILE A 43 3.40 5.99 7.58
CA ILE A 43 2.21 5.27 7.14
C ILE A 43 0.99 6.09 7.54
N VAL A 44 0.26 6.55 6.54
CA VAL A 44 -0.87 7.45 6.73
C VAL A 44 -2.18 6.77 6.33
N THR A 45 -3.27 7.20 6.95
CA THR A 45 -4.61 6.90 6.44
C THR A 45 -4.96 7.91 5.37
N VAL A 46 -5.40 7.42 4.22
CA VAL A 46 -5.93 8.27 3.16
C VAL A 46 -7.43 8.01 3.04
N GLN A 47 -8.22 9.06 3.22
CA GLN A 47 -9.65 9.03 3.02
C GLN A 47 -9.96 9.37 1.58
N VAL A 48 -10.71 8.49 0.91
CA VAL A 48 -11.14 8.65 -0.49
C VAL A 48 -12.65 8.66 -0.54
N VAL A 49 -13.23 9.61 -1.25
CA VAL A 49 -14.66 9.65 -1.56
C VAL A 49 -14.85 9.31 -3.03
N LEU A 50 -15.58 8.24 -3.28
CA LEU A 50 -15.89 7.75 -4.61
C LEU A 50 -17.36 8.02 -4.93
N LYS A 51 -17.61 8.73 -6.01
CA LYS A 51 -18.94 8.85 -6.59
C LYS A 51 -19.14 7.78 -7.64
N VAL A 52 -20.10 6.91 -7.40
CA VAL A 52 -20.44 5.78 -8.28
C VAL A 52 -21.74 6.09 -9.01
N SER A 53 -21.70 6.10 -10.33
CA SER A 53 -22.84 6.38 -11.20
C SER A 53 -23.10 5.18 -12.12
N TYR A 54 -24.37 4.78 -12.26
CA TYR A 54 -24.78 3.68 -13.13
C TYR A 54 -25.42 4.22 -14.39
N SER A 55 -24.94 3.81 -15.57
CA SER A 55 -25.54 4.20 -16.82
C SER A 55 -26.99 3.66 -16.91
N GLY A 56 -27.92 4.56 -17.20
CA GLY A 56 -29.34 4.23 -17.39
C GLY A 56 -30.20 4.30 -16.12
N ALA A 57 -29.64 4.45 -14.93
CA ALA A 57 -30.41 4.50 -13.68
C ALA A 57 -30.64 5.90 -13.12
N GLY A 58 -29.92 6.92 -13.61
CA GLY A 58 -30.02 8.31 -13.11
C GLY A 58 -29.66 8.46 -11.61
N LYS A 59 -29.13 7.39 -11.01
CA LYS A 59 -28.78 7.35 -9.58
C LYS A 59 -27.27 7.34 -9.42
N SER A 60 -26.76 8.19 -8.55
CA SER A 60 -25.38 8.15 -8.07
C SER A 60 -25.36 7.89 -6.57
N SER A 61 -24.33 7.20 -6.09
CA SER A 61 -24.07 7.01 -4.67
C SER A 61 -22.64 7.47 -4.36
N GLU A 62 -22.43 8.03 -3.17
CA GLU A 62 -21.11 8.32 -2.67
C GLU A 62 -20.70 7.24 -1.68
N ASN A 63 -19.47 6.77 -1.83
CA ASN A 63 -18.84 5.83 -0.91
C ASN A 63 -17.56 6.44 -0.37
N ARG A 64 -17.42 6.47 0.96
CA ARG A 64 -16.22 6.92 1.64
C ARG A 64 -15.46 5.71 2.17
N GLN A 65 -14.18 5.65 1.85
CA GLN A 65 -13.31 4.57 2.29
C GLN A 65 -12.00 5.12 2.85
N GLU A 66 -11.38 4.34 3.73
CA GLU A 66 -10.06 4.61 4.28
C GLU A 66 -9.09 3.55 3.75
N ILE A 67 -7.97 4.00 3.22
CA ILE A 67 -6.92 3.16 2.66
C ILE A 67 -5.57 3.54 3.26
N THR A 68 -4.62 2.63 3.20
CA THR A 68 -3.25 2.90 3.65
C THR A 68 -2.46 3.61 2.55
N GLY A 69 -1.70 4.63 2.94
CA GLY A 69 -0.72 5.31 2.10
C GLY A 69 0.65 5.31 2.76
N THR A 70 1.70 5.28 1.94
CA THR A 70 3.09 5.39 2.37
C THR A 70 3.68 6.71 1.90
N VAL A 71 4.05 7.58 2.83
CA VAL A 71 4.78 8.83 2.53
C VAL A 71 6.19 8.46 2.09
N VAL A 72 6.60 8.93 0.91
CA VAL A 72 7.91 8.61 0.30
C VAL A 72 8.80 9.84 0.08
N ASP A 73 8.28 11.01 0.43
CA ASP A 73 9.03 12.27 0.41
C ASP A 73 8.52 13.21 1.51
N PRO A 74 9.40 13.93 2.22
CA PRO A 74 9.00 14.83 3.31
C PRO A 74 8.05 15.97 2.91
N SER A 75 7.93 16.30 1.61
CA SER A 75 6.94 17.27 1.12
C SER A 75 5.49 16.73 1.15
N GLY A 76 5.31 15.45 1.54
CA GLY A 76 4.02 14.78 1.61
C GLY A 76 3.67 13.95 0.37
N LEU A 77 4.63 13.72 -0.55
CA LEU A 77 4.39 12.76 -1.64
C LEU A 77 4.11 11.38 -1.04
N THR A 78 2.92 10.89 -1.28
CA THR A 78 2.41 9.63 -0.73
C THR A 78 2.07 8.67 -1.86
N VAL A 79 2.52 7.42 -1.77
CA VAL A 79 2.17 6.36 -2.72
C VAL A 79 1.07 5.48 -2.15
N LEU A 80 0.15 5.06 -3.02
CA LEU A 80 -1.01 4.21 -2.74
C LEU A 80 -1.06 3.08 -3.77
N ALA A 81 -1.80 2.01 -3.46
CA ALA A 81 -2.28 1.12 -4.51
C ALA A 81 -3.40 1.82 -5.31
N LEU A 82 -3.26 1.91 -6.62
CA LEU A 82 -4.24 2.56 -7.50
C LEU A 82 -5.61 1.88 -7.42
N SER A 83 -5.63 0.55 -7.38
CA SER A 83 -6.86 -0.25 -7.24
C SER A 83 -7.62 0.02 -5.94
N ALA A 84 -6.91 0.45 -4.88
CA ALA A 84 -7.54 0.87 -3.63
C ALA A 84 -8.05 2.33 -3.70
N ALA A 85 -7.32 3.23 -4.39
CA ALA A 85 -7.68 4.64 -4.48
C ALA A 85 -8.72 4.93 -5.57
N ASP A 86 -8.64 4.25 -6.70
CA ASP A 86 -9.51 4.40 -7.86
C ASP A 86 -9.80 3.02 -8.50
N PRO A 87 -10.80 2.31 -8.02
CA PRO A 87 -11.11 0.95 -8.47
C PRO A 87 -11.87 0.89 -9.81
N SER A 88 -11.99 1.99 -10.56
CA SER A 88 -12.79 2.09 -11.80
C SER A 88 -12.46 1.01 -12.80
N GLU A 89 -11.17 0.80 -13.10
CA GLU A 89 -10.75 -0.23 -14.06
C GLU A 89 -11.05 -1.64 -13.58
N MET A 90 -10.88 -1.89 -12.30
CA MET A 90 -11.18 -3.19 -11.70
C MET A 90 -12.66 -3.54 -11.89
N TYR A 91 -13.56 -2.61 -11.58
CA TYR A 91 -14.99 -2.82 -11.74
C TYR A 91 -15.42 -2.91 -13.21
N GLN A 92 -14.84 -2.11 -14.12
CA GLN A 92 -15.11 -2.18 -15.54
C GLN A 92 -14.71 -3.54 -16.13
N ARG A 93 -13.55 -4.06 -15.77
CA ARG A 93 -13.12 -5.41 -16.19
C ARG A 93 -14.04 -6.49 -15.64
N MET A 94 -14.41 -6.42 -14.38
CA MET A 94 -15.32 -7.37 -13.74
C MET A 94 -16.69 -7.41 -14.45
N LEU A 95 -17.25 -6.24 -14.78
CA LEU A 95 -18.52 -6.14 -15.50
C LEU A 95 -18.43 -6.68 -16.94
N ALA A 96 -17.32 -6.39 -17.63
CA ALA A 96 -17.07 -6.91 -18.97
C ALA A 96 -16.96 -8.45 -19.00
N GLU A 97 -16.27 -9.04 -18.02
CA GLU A 97 -16.17 -10.51 -17.89
C GLU A 97 -17.51 -11.18 -17.57
N GLN A 98 -18.40 -10.50 -16.84
CA GLN A 98 -19.76 -10.96 -16.57
C GLN A 98 -20.73 -10.78 -17.75
N GLY A 99 -20.27 -10.22 -18.87
CA GLY A 99 -21.11 -9.91 -20.02
C GLY A 99 -22.13 -8.81 -19.74
N SER A 100 -21.94 -8.03 -18.69
CA SER A 100 -22.83 -6.92 -18.34
C SER A 100 -22.65 -5.76 -19.31
N GLN A 101 -23.77 -5.23 -19.83
CA GLN A 101 -23.78 -4.01 -20.62
C GLN A 101 -23.86 -2.74 -19.75
N THR A 102 -23.98 -2.90 -18.44
CA THR A 102 -24.00 -1.78 -17.50
C THR A 102 -22.63 -1.10 -17.48
N LYS A 103 -22.60 0.18 -17.80
CA LYS A 103 -21.39 0.99 -17.60
C LYS A 103 -21.45 1.58 -16.19
N LEU A 104 -20.38 1.37 -15.45
CA LEU A 104 -20.15 1.95 -14.16
C LEU A 104 -19.14 3.09 -14.33
N ASP A 105 -19.53 4.29 -13.91
CA ASP A 105 -18.64 5.43 -13.85
C ASP A 105 -18.31 5.70 -12.39
N ILE A 106 -17.00 5.70 -12.07
CA ILE A 106 -16.49 5.93 -10.72
C ILE A 106 -15.55 7.12 -10.79
N GLU A 107 -15.84 8.12 -9.99
CA GLU A 107 -15.07 9.35 -9.90
C GLU A 107 -14.56 9.53 -8.47
N VAL A 108 -13.28 9.83 -8.33
CA VAL A 108 -12.68 10.26 -7.05
C VAL A 108 -13.03 11.74 -6.86
N THR A 109 -13.99 12.02 -5.96
CA THR A 109 -14.51 13.38 -5.74
C THR A 109 -13.82 14.10 -4.60
N ASP A 110 -13.29 13.39 -3.61
CA ASP A 110 -12.51 13.96 -2.51
C ASP A 110 -11.40 13.00 -2.08
N LEU A 111 -10.26 13.55 -1.70
CA LEU A 111 -9.10 12.81 -1.26
C LEU A 111 -8.36 13.62 -0.19
N LYS A 112 -8.11 12.99 0.96
CA LYS A 112 -7.45 13.62 2.10
C LYS A 112 -6.46 12.67 2.75
N ILE A 113 -5.33 13.20 3.18
CA ILE A 113 -4.39 12.51 4.08
C ILE A 113 -4.78 12.88 5.51
N LEU A 114 -4.99 11.86 6.35
CA LEU A 114 -5.33 12.04 7.76
C LEU A 114 -4.05 11.89 8.59
N LEU A 115 -3.67 12.92 9.32
CA LEU A 115 -2.52 12.92 10.23
C LEU A 115 -2.91 12.43 11.62
N ASP A 116 -1.91 12.11 12.44
CA ASP A 116 -2.12 11.55 13.80
C ASP A 116 -2.77 12.53 14.78
N ASP A 117 -2.56 13.82 14.58
CA ASP A 117 -3.15 14.90 15.38
C ASP A 117 -4.60 15.22 14.98
N GLY A 118 -5.16 14.45 14.03
CA GLY A 118 -6.50 14.69 13.47
C GLY A 118 -6.56 15.72 12.36
N THR A 119 -5.43 16.30 11.96
CA THR A 119 -5.39 17.23 10.81
C THR A 119 -5.71 16.48 9.52
N GLU A 120 -6.60 17.05 8.72
CA GLU A 120 -6.94 16.57 7.38
C GLU A 120 -6.23 17.43 6.33
N LEU A 121 -5.36 16.83 5.54
CA LEU A 121 -4.69 17.50 4.43
C LEU A 121 -5.40 17.16 3.12
N PRO A 122 -6.16 18.10 2.50
CA PRO A 122 -6.71 17.90 1.17
C PRO A 122 -5.58 17.57 0.19
N ALA A 123 -5.78 16.53 -0.63
CA ALA A 123 -4.77 16.03 -1.53
C ALA A 123 -5.34 15.82 -2.93
N GLU A 124 -4.47 15.59 -3.90
CA GLU A 124 -4.83 15.23 -5.27
C GLU A 124 -3.95 14.13 -5.81
N ILE A 125 -4.47 13.33 -6.73
CA ILE A 125 -3.69 12.32 -7.43
C ILE A 125 -2.87 13.04 -8.52
N VAL A 126 -1.55 13.02 -8.38
CA VAL A 126 -0.62 13.68 -9.29
C VAL A 126 -0.08 12.73 -10.37
N LEU A 127 -0.06 11.42 -10.08
CA LEU A 127 0.38 10.41 -11.05
C LEU A 127 -0.40 9.09 -10.83
N ARG A 128 -0.78 8.45 -11.94
CA ARG A 128 -1.34 7.08 -11.96
C ARG A 128 -0.48 6.20 -12.85
N ASP A 129 -0.03 5.08 -12.32
CA ASP A 129 0.60 4.01 -13.08
C ASP A 129 -0.28 2.75 -13.00
N LYS A 130 -1.01 2.51 -14.07
CA LYS A 130 -1.98 1.40 -14.17
C LYS A 130 -1.31 0.04 -14.31
N ASP A 131 -0.11 0.01 -14.87
CA ASP A 131 0.65 -1.24 -15.09
C ASP A 131 1.26 -1.75 -13.78
N LEU A 132 1.59 -0.82 -12.87
CA LEU A 132 2.20 -1.11 -11.58
C LEU A 132 1.19 -1.08 -10.41
N ASP A 133 -0.07 -0.72 -10.67
CA ASP A 133 -1.09 -0.47 -9.64
C ASP A 133 -0.65 0.62 -8.64
N LEU A 134 0.00 1.69 -9.13
CA LEU A 134 0.46 2.79 -8.27
C LEU A 134 -0.34 4.07 -8.52
N ALA A 135 -0.71 4.74 -7.44
CA ALA A 135 -1.14 6.13 -7.45
C ALA A 135 -0.22 6.94 -6.54
N PHE A 136 0.20 8.10 -7.01
CA PHE A 136 0.92 9.07 -6.20
C PHE A 136 0.00 10.26 -5.94
N ILE A 137 -0.06 10.66 -4.67
CA ILE A 137 -0.85 11.80 -4.24
C ILE A 137 0.05 12.83 -3.58
N ARG A 138 -0.34 14.10 -3.66
CA ARG A 138 0.28 15.19 -2.92
C ARG A 138 -0.77 16.02 -2.19
N PRO A 139 -0.45 16.55 -1.00
CA PRO A 139 -1.25 17.59 -0.39
C PRO A 139 -1.38 18.78 -1.35
N LYS A 140 -2.58 19.36 -1.48
CA LYS A 140 -2.81 20.56 -2.29
C LYS A 140 -2.07 21.79 -1.75
N THR A 141 -1.86 21.81 -0.43
CA THR A 141 -1.06 22.82 0.26
C THR A 141 0.11 22.13 0.95
N LYS A 142 1.28 22.78 0.92
CA LYS A 142 2.48 22.24 1.58
C LYS A 142 2.21 21.99 3.06
N PRO A 143 2.56 20.82 3.62
CA PRO A 143 2.45 20.56 5.05
C PRO A 143 3.22 21.60 5.88
N ALA A 144 2.69 21.96 7.05
CA ALA A 144 3.30 22.97 7.94
C ALA A 144 4.70 22.55 8.42
N SER A 145 4.94 21.24 8.56
CA SER A 145 6.24 20.65 8.87
C SER A 145 6.52 19.46 7.94
N PRO A 146 7.79 19.14 7.70
CA PRO A 146 8.15 17.96 6.90
C PRO A 146 7.52 16.70 7.48
N MET A 147 6.94 15.87 6.62
CA MET A 147 6.37 14.58 7.02
C MET A 147 7.47 13.53 7.14
N THR A 148 7.29 12.58 8.06
CA THR A 148 8.13 11.36 8.09
C THR A 148 7.91 10.59 6.80
N ALA A 149 9.00 10.14 6.16
CA ALA A 149 8.95 9.46 4.88
C ALA A 149 9.82 8.20 4.87
N VAL A 150 9.37 7.19 4.14
CA VAL A 150 10.15 5.99 3.83
C VAL A 150 11.17 6.32 2.75
N ASP A 151 12.44 6.08 3.03
CA ASP A 151 13.53 6.29 2.07
C ASP A 151 13.63 5.12 1.09
N LEU A 152 12.98 5.24 -0.06
CA LEU A 152 13.01 4.23 -1.12
C LEU A 152 14.40 3.99 -1.74
N SER A 153 15.37 4.87 -1.50
CA SER A 153 16.75 4.66 -1.97
C SER A 153 17.50 3.60 -1.16
N LYS A 154 17.06 3.36 0.08
CA LYS A 154 17.56 2.30 0.96
C LYS A 154 16.79 1.00 0.72
N SER A 155 16.87 0.45 -0.47
CA SER A 155 16.15 -0.76 -0.87
C SER A 155 17.01 -2.01 -0.78
N ALA A 156 16.34 -3.16 -0.64
CA ALA A 156 16.95 -4.48 -0.76
C ALA A 156 16.02 -5.43 -1.52
N PRO A 157 16.56 -6.31 -2.40
CA PRO A 157 15.78 -7.39 -2.97
C PRO A 157 15.44 -8.42 -1.90
N ALA A 158 14.28 -9.08 -2.04
CA ALA A 158 13.93 -10.23 -1.22
C ALA A 158 14.16 -11.55 -1.97
N GLN A 159 14.38 -12.61 -1.22
CA GLN A 159 14.53 -13.97 -1.72
C GLN A 159 13.37 -14.86 -1.26
N LEU A 160 13.28 -16.04 -1.86
CA LEU A 160 12.31 -17.04 -1.44
C LEU A 160 12.53 -17.39 0.04
N LEU A 161 11.43 -17.43 0.81
CA LEU A 161 11.37 -17.69 2.24
C LEU A 161 11.94 -16.58 3.14
N ASP A 162 12.37 -15.46 2.60
CA ASP A 162 12.71 -14.30 3.43
C ASP A 162 11.47 -13.83 4.21
N GLU A 163 11.70 -13.45 5.46
CA GLU A 163 10.72 -12.78 6.30
C GLU A 163 10.82 -11.26 6.09
N VAL A 164 9.68 -10.63 5.88
CA VAL A 164 9.54 -9.19 5.73
C VAL A 164 8.53 -8.64 6.73
N ILE A 165 8.72 -7.40 7.14
CA ILE A 165 7.80 -6.68 8.03
C ILE A 165 6.96 -5.73 7.17
N THR A 166 5.65 -5.88 7.16
CA THR A 166 4.73 -4.94 6.53
C THR A 166 4.10 -4.03 7.58
N LEU A 167 3.98 -2.74 7.25
CA LEU A 167 3.38 -1.75 8.13
C LEU A 167 2.13 -1.18 7.47
N ASN A 168 1.04 -1.10 8.23
CA ASN A 168 -0.21 -0.55 7.72
C ASN A 168 -0.98 0.26 8.79
N ARG A 169 -2.03 0.96 8.34
CA ARG A 169 -3.01 1.59 9.22
C ARG A 169 -4.29 0.77 9.19
N LEU A 170 -4.81 0.45 10.35
CA LEU A 170 -6.14 -0.14 10.47
C LEU A 170 -7.20 0.94 10.17
N ASN A 171 -8.42 0.51 9.91
CA ASN A 171 -9.53 1.42 9.64
C ASN A 171 -10.06 2.10 10.92
N SER A 172 -11.04 2.98 10.76
CA SER A 172 -11.68 3.72 11.86
C SER A 172 -12.32 2.82 12.92
N ALA A 173 -12.82 1.62 12.56
CA ALA A 173 -13.37 0.66 13.51
C ALA A 173 -12.31 0.15 14.51
N ALA A 174 -11.03 0.16 14.13
CA ALA A 174 -9.90 -0.15 15.00
C ALA A 174 -9.12 1.10 15.44
N GLY A 175 -9.77 2.27 15.45
CA GLY A 175 -9.17 3.53 15.88
C GLY A 175 -8.03 4.02 15.00
N ARG A 176 -7.91 3.55 13.78
CA ARG A 176 -6.79 3.83 12.86
C ARG A 176 -5.44 3.51 13.48
N ALA A 177 -5.38 2.44 14.29
CA ALA A 177 -4.13 2.03 14.92
C ALA A 177 -3.06 1.68 13.88
N TYR A 178 -1.81 1.96 14.21
CA TYR A 178 -0.68 1.43 13.46
C TYR A 178 -0.58 -0.06 13.67
N ALA A 179 -0.30 -0.80 12.64
CA ALA A 179 -0.15 -2.25 12.69
C ALA A 179 1.11 -2.70 11.94
N ALA A 180 1.66 -3.81 12.40
CA ALA A 180 2.79 -4.48 11.76
C ALA A 180 2.47 -5.97 11.67
N SER A 181 2.86 -6.61 10.55
CA SER A 181 2.79 -8.05 10.39
C SER A 181 4.10 -8.60 9.82
N VAL A 182 4.36 -9.85 10.14
CA VAL A 182 5.46 -10.62 9.54
C VAL A 182 4.87 -11.41 8.40
N GLU A 183 5.43 -11.22 7.21
CA GLU A 183 5.07 -11.95 6.01
C GLU A 183 6.29 -12.72 5.53
N ARG A 184 6.05 -13.85 4.86
CA ARG A 184 7.13 -14.60 4.22
C ARG A 184 6.96 -14.56 2.71
N ILE A 185 8.08 -14.44 1.98
CA ILE A 185 8.07 -14.49 0.52
C ILE A 185 7.87 -15.93 0.06
N SER A 186 6.70 -16.24 -0.48
CA SER A 186 6.34 -17.58 -0.97
C SER A 186 6.78 -17.82 -2.42
N ALA A 187 6.97 -16.76 -3.21
CA ALA A 187 7.50 -16.85 -4.57
C ALA A 187 8.18 -15.55 -5.01
N VAL A 188 9.16 -15.68 -5.90
CA VAL A 188 9.81 -14.58 -6.60
C VAL A 188 9.58 -14.73 -8.09
N ILE A 189 8.83 -13.82 -8.69
CA ILE A 189 8.57 -13.78 -10.12
C ILE A 189 9.58 -12.83 -10.76
N GLN A 190 10.25 -13.25 -11.84
CA GLN A 190 11.30 -12.45 -12.48
C GLN A 190 10.87 -11.86 -13.82
N LYS A 191 9.91 -12.46 -14.51
CA LYS A 191 9.47 -12.04 -15.85
C LYS A 191 7.98 -11.76 -15.88
N PRO A 192 7.52 -10.73 -16.61
CA PRO A 192 8.29 -9.74 -17.38
C PRO A 192 9.05 -8.72 -16.53
N ARG A 193 8.83 -8.67 -15.23
CA ARG A 193 9.52 -7.85 -14.22
C ARG A 193 9.53 -8.58 -12.88
N THR A 194 10.42 -8.17 -11.99
CA THR A 194 10.49 -8.73 -10.64
C THR A 194 9.32 -8.26 -9.79
N PHE A 195 8.71 -9.19 -9.04
CA PHE A 195 7.83 -8.92 -7.91
C PHE A 195 7.79 -10.13 -6.98
N TYR A 196 7.36 -9.92 -5.75
CA TYR A 196 7.35 -10.94 -4.71
C TYR A 196 5.93 -11.28 -4.32
N ILE A 197 5.67 -12.57 -4.08
CA ILE A 197 4.37 -13.07 -3.60
C ILE A 197 4.53 -13.33 -2.09
N PRO A 198 3.77 -12.62 -1.23
CA PRO A 198 3.72 -12.94 0.19
C PRO A 198 2.91 -14.23 0.42
N ASP A 199 3.12 -14.90 1.56
CA ASP A 199 2.43 -16.14 1.91
C ASP A 199 1.02 -15.91 2.51
N SER A 200 0.72 -14.70 2.94
CA SER A 200 -0.58 -14.34 3.48
C SER A 200 -1.51 -13.73 2.43
N THR A 201 -2.82 -13.93 2.64
CA THR A 201 -3.84 -13.21 1.88
C THR A 201 -3.97 -11.80 2.46
N MET A 202 -3.48 -10.81 1.73
CA MET A 202 -3.55 -9.43 2.17
C MET A 202 -4.96 -8.86 2.05
N THR A 203 -5.35 -8.03 3.00
CA THR A 203 -6.64 -7.33 3.03
C THR A 203 -6.57 -5.99 2.30
N SER A 204 -7.71 -5.37 2.05
CA SER A 204 -7.76 -4.01 1.45
C SER A 204 -7.01 -2.96 2.27
N THR A 205 -6.86 -3.15 3.58
CA THR A 205 -6.11 -2.24 4.46
C THR A 205 -4.59 -2.43 4.35
N THR A 206 -4.11 -3.51 3.74
CA THR A 206 -2.67 -3.75 3.52
C THR A 206 -2.20 -3.25 2.16
N LEU A 207 -3.10 -2.95 1.22
CA LEU A 207 -2.72 -2.33 -0.05
C LEU A 207 -2.18 -0.92 0.18
N GLY A 208 -1.03 -0.60 -0.40
CA GLY A 208 -0.33 0.66 -0.17
C GLY A 208 0.66 0.61 1.01
N SER A 209 0.79 -0.53 1.69
CA SER A 209 1.71 -0.74 2.81
C SER A 209 3.13 -1.02 2.35
N PRO A 210 4.16 -0.43 2.97
CA PRO A 210 5.55 -0.78 2.69
C PRO A 210 5.92 -2.12 3.33
N ALA A 211 6.79 -2.86 2.67
CA ALA A 211 7.42 -4.07 3.18
C ALA A 211 8.92 -3.82 3.39
N PHE A 212 9.43 -4.24 4.55
CA PHE A 212 10.82 -4.06 4.94
C PHE A 212 11.51 -5.41 5.16
N ALA A 213 12.75 -5.53 4.75
CA ALA A 213 13.63 -6.60 5.16
C ALA A 213 14.02 -6.42 6.64
N LEU A 214 14.46 -7.49 7.29
CA LEU A 214 14.81 -7.47 8.73
C LEU A 214 16.03 -6.58 9.08
N ASP A 215 16.74 -6.07 8.07
CA ASP A 215 17.79 -5.06 8.24
C ASP A 215 17.28 -3.61 8.09
N GLY A 216 15.96 -3.43 7.99
CA GLY A 216 15.29 -2.14 7.87
C GLY A 216 15.26 -1.54 6.46
N LYS A 217 15.83 -2.21 5.46
CA LYS A 217 15.76 -1.75 4.07
C LYS A 217 14.39 -2.03 3.46
N VAL A 218 13.95 -1.15 2.56
CA VAL A 218 12.65 -1.29 1.89
C VAL A 218 12.74 -2.37 0.82
N VAL A 219 11.90 -3.40 0.92
CA VAL A 219 11.72 -4.40 -0.14
C VAL A 219 10.79 -3.85 -1.22
N GLY A 220 9.68 -3.23 -0.83
CA GLY A 220 8.71 -2.72 -1.77
C GLY A 220 7.41 -2.25 -1.14
N LEU A 221 6.37 -2.20 -1.96
CA LEU A 221 5.02 -1.80 -1.58
C LEU A 221 4.02 -2.90 -1.95
N VAL A 222 3.06 -3.14 -1.08
CA VAL A 222 1.96 -4.07 -1.35
C VAL A 222 0.96 -3.44 -2.31
N VAL A 223 0.76 -4.08 -3.46
CA VAL A 223 -0.17 -3.66 -4.50
C VAL A 223 -0.95 -4.85 -5.05
N MET A 224 -1.97 -4.59 -5.87
CA MET A 224 -2.77 -5.63 -6.50
C MET A 224 -2.26 -5.90 -7.92
N ARG A 225 -2.19 -7.18 -8.31
CA ARG A 225 -1.91 -7.57 -9.68
C ARG A 225 -3.04 -8.44 -10.22
N ALA A 226 -3.62 -8.00 -11.34
CA ALA A 226 -4.54 -8.83 -12.10
C ALA A 226 -3.76 -9.71 -13.07
N VAL A 227 -4.07 -10.99 -13.12
CA VAL A 227 -3.55 -11.91 -14.13
C VAL A 227 -4.52 -11.93 -15.30
N ASN A 228 -4.10 -11.39 -16.45
CA ASN A 228 -4.87 -11.50 -17.67
C ASN A 228 -4.77 -12.93 -18.19
N SER A 229 -5.76 -13.76 -17.98
CA SER A 229 -5.87 -15.06 -18.64
C SER A 229 -6.22 -14.85 -20.12
N LYS A 230 -5.19 -14.75 -20.97
CA LYS A 230 -5.32 -14.82 -22.44
C LYS A 230 -5.61 -16.26 -22.90
N GLY A 231 -6.58 -16.91 -22.34
CA GLY A 231 -6.94 -18.27 -22.72
C GLY A 231 -8.42 -18.47 -22.44
N GLY A 232 -9.20 -18.71 -23.47
CA GLY A 232 -10.65 -18.85 -23.47
C GLY A 232 -11.20 -20.04 -22.68
N GLY A 233 -10.88 -20.13 -21.42
CA GLY A 233 -11.48 -21.00 -20.44
C GLY A 233 -12.07 -20.11 -19.35
N GLY A 234 -13.37 -19.91 -19.38
CA GLY A 234 -14.10 -19.00 -18.52
C GLY A 234 -13.95 -19.32 -17.04
N SER A 235 -12.93 -18.78 -16.42
CA SER A 235 -12.95 -18.58 -14.96
C SER A 235 -13.89 -17.39 -14.70
N ARG A 236 -15.08 -17.71 -14.19
CA ARG A 236 -16.15 -16.73 -13.89
C ARG A 236 -15.85 -15.88 -12.64
N ASN A 237 -14.66 -15.99 -12.07
CA ASN A 237 -14.30 -15.33 -10.82
C ASN A 237 -13.12 -14.38 -11.03
N TYR A 238 -13.42 -13.11 -11.33
CA TYR A 238 -12.42 -12.02 -11.38
C TYR A 238 -11.51 -12.00 -10.14
N ARG A 239 -12.05 -12.33 -8.95
CA ARG A 239 -11.28 -12.41 -7.70
C ARG A 239 -10.19 -13.49 -7.71
N GLU A 240 -10.37 -14.58 -8.45
CA GLU A 240 -9.36 -15.66 -8.58
C GLU A 240 -8.19 -15.23 -9.46
N ASN A 241 -8.37 -14.20 -10.28
CA ASN A 241 -7.34 -13.66 -11.16
C ASN A 241 -6.59 -12.47 -10.54
N MET A 242 -6.89 -12.10 -9.28
CA MET A 242 -6.20 -11.03 -8.58
C MET A 242 -5.36 -11.59 -7.44
N THR A 243 -4.13 -11.16 -7.37
CA THR A 243 -3.23 -11.49 -6.26
C THR A 243 -2.56 -10.22 -5.74
N SER A 244 -2.40 -10.14 -4.42
CA SER A 244 -1.53 -9.14 -3.82
C SER A 244 -0.07 -9.53 -4.03
N ILE A 245 0.74 -8.56 -4.37
CA ILE A 245 2.17 -8.70 -4.59
C ILE A 245 2.91 -7.61 -3.82
N ILE A 246 4.19 -7.82 -3.58
CA ILE A 246 5.09 -6.75 -3.17
C ILE A 246 5.86 -6.30 -4.43
N LEU A 247 5.59 -5.07 -4.87
CA LEU A 247 6.28 -4.42 -5.97
C LEU A 247 7.62 -3.88 -5.45
N PRO A 248 8.77 -4.13 -6.12
CA PRO A 248 10.07 -3.67 -5.66
C PRO A 248 10.16 -2.15 -5.46
N ALA A 249 10.85 -1.72 -4.40
CA ALA A 249 11.05 -0.31 -4.06
C ALA A 249 11.66 0.52 -5.19
N GLU A 250 12.51 -0.09 -6.02
CA GLU A 250 13.14 0.59 -7.17
C GLU A 250 12.13 1.04 -8.23
N ASP A 251 11.07 0.26 -8.47
CA ASP A 251 10.02 0.63 -9.42
C ASP A 251 9.14 1.76 -8.85
N ILE A 252 8.88 1.73 -7.55
CA ILE A 252 8.16 2.81 -6.85
C ILE A 252 8.97 4.10 -6.88
N LEU A 253 10.29 4.03 -6.64
CA LEU A 253 11.19 5.18 -6.69
C LEU A 253 11.23 5.83 -8.09
N LYS A 254 11.17 5.02 -9.17
CA LYS A 254 11.06 5.55 -10.54
C LYS A 254 9.77 6.35 -10.72
N GLY A 255 8.64 5.85 -10.24
CA GLY A 255 7.35 6.56 -10.26
C GLY A 255 7.38 7.83 -9.41
N ALA A 256 7.92 7.75 -8.19
CA ALA A 256 8.04 8.91 -7.29
C ALA A 256 8.84 10.07 -7.90
N LYS A 257 9.92 9.76 -8.63
CA LYS A 257 10.73 10.78 -9.36
C LYS A 257 10.00 11.42 -10.54
N GLN A 258 8.96 10.78 -11.06
CA GLN A 258 8.14 11.31 -12.17
C GLN A 258 6.89 12.05 -11.67
N ALA A 259 6.55 11.90 -10.38
CA ALA A 259 5.36 12.52 -9.81
C ALA A 259 5.51 14.05 -9.80
N PRO A 260 4.64 14.79 -10.53
CA PRO A 260 4.70 16.26 -10.57
C PRO A 260 4.36 16.88 -9.21
N GLU A 261 4.66 18.17 -9.07
CA GLU A 261 4.15 18.94 -7.93
C GLU A 261 2.61 19.08 -8.01
N ALA A 262 1.97 19.25 -6.85
CA ALA A 262 0.53 19.52 -6.79
C ALA A 262 0.20 20.84 -7.48
N LYS A 263 -0.90 20.88 -8.21
CA LYS A 263 -1.32 22.10 -8.94
C LYS A 263 -1.75 23.24 -8.01
N GLY A 264 -1.89 23.00 -6.72
CA GLY A 264 -2.17 24.02 -5.69
C GLY A 264 -3.31 25.00 -6.04
N ASP A 265 -3.81 25.74 -5.08
CA ASP A 265 -4.87 26.78 -5.26
C ASP A 265 -4.44 28.00 -6.09
N SER A 266 -3.27 27.96 -6.73
CA SER A 266 -2.71 29.10 -7.51
C SER A 266 -3.49 29.41 -8.78
N GLU A 267 -4.27 28.50 -9.34
CA GLU A 267 -5.05 28.75 -10.56
C GLU A 267 -6.41 29.43 -10.32
N LYS A 268 -6.84 29.65 -9.07
CA LYS A 268 -8.11 30.33 -8.78
C LYS A 268 -8.03 31.86 -8.70
N LYS A 269 -6.87 32.48 -8.91
CA LYS A 269 -6.66 33.91 -8.72
C LYS A 269 -6.56 34.78 -9.98
N GLU A 270 -6.73 34.25 -11.18
CA GLU A 270 -6.80 35.03 -12.40
C GLU A 270 -8.10 34.79 -13.18
N ALA A 271 -9.22 35.22 -12.59
CA ALA A 271 -10.39 35.61 -13.41
C ALA A 271 -10.15 37.07 -13.87
N PRO A 272 -10.26 37.38 -15.19
CA PRO A 272 -10.04 38.74 -15.67
C PRO A 272 -11.06 39.67 -15.02
N LYS A 273 -10.56 40.77 -14.44
CA LYS A 273 -11.41 41.89 -14.05
C LYS A 273 -12.01 42.48 -15.33
N GLU A 274 -13.29 42.26 -15.52
CA GLU A 274 -14.08 42.90 -16.55
C GLU A 274 -14.01 44.42 -16.33
N SER A 275 -13.30 45.11 -17.23
CA SER A 275 -13.22 46.55 -17.25
C SER A 275 -14.58 47.12 -17.68
N THR A 276 -15.36 47.57 -16.73
CA THR A 276 -16.51 48.42 -16.99
C THR A 276 -16.01 49.78 -17.45
N GLU A 277 -15.89 49.93 -18.74
CA GLU A 277 -15.73 51.25 -19.35
C GLU A 277 -17.12 51.84 -19.56
N LYS A 278 -17.41 52.88 -18.80
CA LYS A 278 -18.60 53.76 -19.01
C LYS A 278 -18.41 54.59 -20.26
N LYS A 279 -19.41 54.55 -21.11
CA LYS A 279 -19.83 55.71 -21.92
C LYS A 279 -21.34 55.77 -22.01
#